data_95976532c10521834db7915eb3054eb6
#
_entry.id   95976532c10521834db7915eb3054eb6
#
_cell.length_a   1.000
_cell.length_b   1.000
_cell.length_c   1.000
_cell.angle_alpha   90.00
_cell.angle_beta   90.00
_cell.angle_gamma   90.00
#
_symmetry.space_group_name_H-M   'P 1'
#
loop_
_entity.id
_entity.type
_entity.pdbx_description
1 polymer ?
#
loop_
_entity_poly.entity_id
_entity_poly.type
_entity_poly.pdbx_seq_one_letter_code
_entity_poly.pdbx_strand_id
1 'polypeptide(L)'
;MCVFWVYIHVENLIQLQNSGNFFVLEDFMSDLAQGFKQYVLSVLVENHAGVLSRVSGLFSRRGYNIDSLTVCATNNPTQSRMTIVVQGDEYILEQIEKQLSKLVEVISIEHCNSEDYCQRQTALIKVKAPGESRAVIIETCNIFRAHIVDVGIESIIVEATGSETKIDSLIRLLEPFGILEFAKSGLTAMLRGKKVTQ
;
A
#
# COMPACT_ATOMS: atom_id res chain seq x y z
N MET A 1 -7.46 -23.38 -5.03
CA MET A 1 -6.13 -23.98 -4.82
C MET A 1 -5.34 -23.33 -3.69
N CYS A 2 -5.49 -22.02 -3.41
CA CYS A 2 -4.85 -21.35 -2.27
C CYS A 2 -5.31 -21.84 -0.88
N VAL A 3 -6.57 -22.19 -0.69
CA VAL A 3 -7.10 -22.63 0.62
C VAL A 3 -6.51 -23.98 1.04
N PHE A 4 -6.23 -24.85 0.09
CA PHE A 4 -5.63 -26.17 0.37
C PHE A 4 -4.15 -26.09 0.77
N TRP A 5 -3.44 -25.10 0.21
CA TRP A 5 -2.02 -24.87 0.54
C TRP A 5 -1.84 -24.29 1.95
N VAL A 6 -2.73 -23.39 2.36
CA VAL A 6 -2.77 -22.83 3.73
C VAL A 6 -3.10 -23.93 4.75
N TYR A 7 -4.00 -24.87 4.43
CA TYR A 7 -4.40 -25.93 5.36
C TYR A 7 -3.26 -26.92 5.65
N ILE A 8 -2.48 -27.31 4.63
CA ILE A 8 -1.33 -28.23 4.81
C ILE A 8 -0.21 -27.57 5.63
N HIS A 9 -0.03 -26.25 5.50
CA HIS A 9 0.98 -25.52 6.27
C HIS A 9 0.59 -25.26 7.71
N VAL A 10 -0.70 -25.10 7.99
CA VAL A 10 -1.22 -24.95 9.37
C VAL A 10 -1.09 -26.26 10.16
N GLU A 11 -1.34 -27.43 9.55
CA GLU A 11 -1.15 -28.73 10.23
C GLU A 11 0.33 -29.01 10.53
N ASN A 12 1.26 -28.65 9.63
CA ASN A 12 2.70 -28.75 9.90
C ASN A 12 3.16 -27.77 10.99
N LEU A 13 2.60 -26.57 11.07
CA LEU A 13 2.88 -25.58 12.12
C LEU A 13 2.42 -26.07 13.50
N ILE A 14 1.27 -26.73 13.60
CA ILE A 14 0.77 -27.31 14.85
C ILE A 14 1.64 -28.46 15.31
N GLN A 15 2.17 -29.29 14.41
CA GLN A 15 3.10 -30.37 14.76
C GLN A 15 4.47 -29.87 15.22
N LEU A 16 4.98 -28.76 14.66
CA LEU A 16 6.24 -28.14 15.05
C LEU A 16 6.15 -27.43 16.41
N GLN A 17 5.01 -26.85 16.76
CA GLN A 17 4.77 -26.30 18.11
C GLN A 17 4.87 -27.36 19.22
N ASN A 18 4.48 -28.58 18.94
CA ASN A 18 4.53 -29.69 19.91
C ASN A 18 5.93 -30.29 20.06
N SER A 19 6.89 -30.02 19.20
CA SER A 19 8.26 -30.55 19.21
C SER A 19 9.31 -29.68 19.89
N GLY A 20 8.95 -28.49 20.42
CA GLY A 20 9.86 -27.64 21.20
C GLY A 20 10.92 -26.89 20.37
N ASN A 21 10.85 -26.93 19.04
CA ASN A 21 11.79 -26.24 18.13
C ASN A 21 11.31 -24.83 17.74
N PHE A 22 11.27 -23.92 18.71
CA PHE A 22 10.87 -22.53 18.51
C PHE A 22 11.79 -21.78 17.53
N PHE A 23 13.09 -22.06 17.56
CA PHE A 23 14.09 -21.45 16.66
C PHE A 23 13.89 -21.80 15.18
N VAL A 24 13.48 -23.03 14.87
CA VAL A 24 13.24 -23.45 13.48
C VAL A 24 11.99 -22.80 12.89
N LEU A 25 11.02 -22.46 13.75
CA LEU A 25 9.81 -21.72 13.33
C LEU A 25 10.09 -20.25 13.00
N GLU A 26 10.95 -19.59 13.77
CA GLU A 26 11.34 -18.20 13.48
C GLU A 26 12.16 -18.10 12.18
N ASP A 27 13.11 -19.00 11.95
CA ASP A 27 13.88 -19.06 10.70
C ASP A 27 12.99 -19.40 9.50
N PHE A 28 12.07 -20.36 9.62
CA PHE A 28 11.14 -20.73 8.56
C PHE A 28 10.13 -19.60 8.26
N MET A 29 9.63 -18.91 9.29
CA MET A 29 8.75 -17.74 9.12
C MET A 29 9.51 -16.55 8.54
N SER A 30 10.79 -16.39 8.87
CA SER A 30 11.65 -15.36 8.29
C SER A 30 11.97 -15.64 6.82
N ASP A 31 12.20 -16.89 6.43
CA ASP A 31 12.40 -17.29 5.04
C ASP A 31 11.13 -17.15 4.19
N LEU A 32 9.97 -17.48 4.74
CA LEU A 32 8.68 -17.22 4.10
C LEU A 32 8.41 -15.69 3.94
N ALA A 33 8.80 -14.90 4.93
CA ALA A 33 8.68 -13.45 4.88
C ALA A 33 9.70 -12.80 3.93
N GLN A 34 10.89 -13.38 3.73
CA GLN A 34 11.90 -12.93 2.78
C GLN A 34 11.51 -13.17 1.32
N GLY A 35 10.62 -14.13 1.04
CA GLY A 35 10.13 -14.42 -0.32
C GLY A 35 9.07 -13.45 -0.85
N PHE A 36 8.31 -12.79 0.03
CA PHE A 36 7.23 -11.88 -0.37
C PHE A 36 7.61 -10.43 -0.10
N LYS A 37 7.97 -9.71 -1.16
CA LYS A 37 8.25 -8.28 -1.12
C LYS A 37 7.06 -7.49 -1.67
N GLN A 38 6.93 -6.26 -1.20
CA GLN A 38 5.99 -5.32 -1.78
C GLN A 38 6.66 -4.63 -2.97
N TYR A 39 5.98 -4.67 -4.11
CA TYR A 39 6.40 -4.02 -5.35
C TYR A 39 5.44 -2.90 -5.71
N VAL A 40 6.00 -1.80 -6.17
CA VAL A 40 5.25 -0.64 -6.65
C VAL A 40 5.49 -0.49 -8.15
N LEU A 41 4.42 -0.56 -8.93
CA LEU A 41 4.45 -0.37 -10.38
C LEU A 41 3.81 0.96 -10.75
N SER A 42 4.49 1.75 -11.56
CA SER A 42 3.93 2.93 -12.24
C SER A 42 3.59 2.55 -13.67
N VAL A 43 2.32 2.55 -13.99
CA VAL A 43 1.81 2.16 -15.31
C VAL A 43 1.17 3.37 -15.97
N LEU A 44 1.70 3.79 -17.11
CA LEU A 44 1.10 4.82 -17.96
C LEU A 44 0.16 4.14 -18.94
N VAL A 45 -1.07 4.62 -19.00
CA VAL A 45 -2.13 4.04 -19.84
C VAL A 45 -2.90 5.11 -20.59
N GLU A 46 -3.61 4.72 -21.64
CA GLU A 46 -4.60 5.57 -22.29
C GLU A 46 -5.72 5.93 -21.31
N ASN A 47 -6.22 7.18 -21.40
CA ASN A 47 -7.28 7.68 -20.52
C ASN A 47 -8.64 7.61 -21.22
N HIS A 48 -9.24 6.42 -21.24
CA HIS A 48 -10.62 6.24 -21.71
C HIS A 48 -11.37 5.18 -20.88
N ALA A 49 -12.68 5.13 -21.06
CA ALA A 49 -13.53 4.20 -20.32
C ALA A 49 -13.13 2.73 -20.56
N GLY A 50 -13.10 1.93 -19.51
CA GLY A 50 -12.81 0.50 -19.56
C GLY A 50 -11.34 0.12 -19.33
N VAL A 51 -10.38 1.03 -19.44
CA VAL A 51 -8.95 0.73 -19.23
C VAL A 51 -8.71 0.19 -17.81
N LEU A 52 -9.21 0.88 -16.78
CA LEU A 52 -9.10 0.41 -15.40
C LEU A 52 -9.68 -0.98 -15.21
N SER A 53 -10.84 -1.26 -15.80
CA SER A 53 -11.51 -2.56 -15.72
C SER A 53 -10.69 -3.66 -16.41
N ARG A 54 -10.00 -3.37 -17.51
CA ARG A 54 -9.12 -4.32 -18.18
C ARG A 54 -7.89 -4.64 -17.34
N VAL A 55 -7.25 -3.61 -16.78
CA VAL A 55 -6.09 -3.78 -15.89
C VAL A 55 -6.49 -4.59 -14.65
N SER A 56 -7.52 -4.17 -13.90
CA SER A 56 -7.97 -4.90 -12.70
C SER A 56 -8.45 -6.32 -13.02
N GLY A 57 -9.15 -6.50 -14.15
CA GLY A 57 -9.59 -7.80 -14.63
C GLY A 57 -8.44 -8.76 -14.97
N LEU A 58 -7.28 -8.23 -15.39
CA LEU A 58 -6.08 -9.03 -15.61
C LEU A 58 -5.57 -9.62 -14.30
N PHE A 59 -5.47 -8.80 -13.24
CA PHE A 59 -5.06 -9.25 -11.91
C PHE A 59 -6.02 -10.30 -11.35
N SER A 60 -7.33 -10.03 -11.42
CA SER A 60 -8.37 -10.95 -10.93
C SER A 60 -8.33 -12.31 -11.63
N ARG A 61 -8.20 -12.35 -12.97
CA ARG A 61 -8.12 -13.61 -13.73
C ARG A 61 -6.89 -14.45 -13.43
N ARG A 62 -5.81 -13.82 -12.96
CA ARG A 62 -4.54 -14.49 -12.63
C ARG A 62 -4.40 -14.80 -11.14
N GLY A 63 -5.35 -14.35 -10.32
CA GLY A 63 -5.31 -14.52 -8.87
C GLY A 63 -4.26 -13.66 -8.16
N TYR A 64 -3.79 -12.58 -8.80
CA TYR A 64 -2.91 -11.61 -8.16
C TYR A 64 -3.73 -10.64 -7.32
N ASN A 65 -3.30 -10.40 -6.08
CA ASN A 65 -3.90 -9.37 -5.24
C ASN A 65 -3.33 -8.00 -5.59
N ILE A 66 -4.19 -6.98 -5.54
CA ILE A 66 -3.80 -5.57 -5.59
C ILE A 66 -3.98 -5.01 -4.19
N ASP A 67 -2.88 -4.67 -3.52
CA ASP A 67 -2.92 -4.11 -2.15
C ASP A 67 -3.36 -2.65 -2.18
N SER A 68 -2.93 -1.92 -3.19
CA SER A 68 -3.27 -0.50 -3.37
C SER A 68 -3.27 -0.14 -4.85
N LEU A 69 -4.24 0.68 -5.25
CA LEU A 69 -4.36 1.20 -6.61
C LEU A 69 -4.73 2.67 -6.57
N THR A 70 -3.90 3.50 -7.20
CA THR A 70 -4.18 4.91 -7.41
C THR A 70 -4.18 5.19 -8.91
N VAL A 71 -5.20 5.89 -9.39
CA VAL A 71 -5.35 6.26 -10.80
C VAL A 71 -5.63 7.75 -10.91
N CYS A 72 -4.88 8.45 -11.74
CA CYS A 72 -5.14 9.86 -12.03
C CYS A 72 -4.75 10.19 -13.48
N ALA A 73 -5.44 11.16 -14.07
CA ALA A 73 -5.03 11.73 -15.34
C ALA A 73 -3.67 12.43 -15.18
N THR A 74 -2.86 12.40 -16.23
CA THR A 74 -1.59 13.10 -16.28
C THR A 74 -1.79 14.55 -16.78
N ASN A 75 -0.70 15.29 -16.98
CA ASN A 75 -0.74 16.59 -17.69
C ASN A 75 -1.20 16.45 -19.16
N ASN A 76 -1.14 15.24 -19.74
CA ASN A 76 -1.79 14.92 -21.00
C ASN A 76 -3.16 14.27 -20.70
N PRO A 77 -4.29 14.94 -21.03
CA PRO A 77 -5.62 14.44 -20.71
C PRO A 77 -6.00 13.12 -21.41
N THR A 78 -5.24 12.71 -22.44
CA THR A 78 -5.43 11.41 -23.12
C THR A 78 -4.74 10.26 -22.41
N GLN A 79 -3.99 10.53 -21.33
CA GLN A 79 -3.21 9.56 -20.60
C GLN A 79 -3.51 9.60 -19.10
N SER A 80 -3.54 8.43 -18.46
CA SER A 80 -3.65 8.26 -17.03
C SER A 80 -2.45 7.48 -16.48
N ARG A 81 -2.04 7.83 -15.27
CA ARG A 81 -1.05 7.09 -14.50
C ARG A 81 -1.74 6.25 -13.45
N MET A 82 -1.40 4.98 -13.41
CA MET A 82 -1.80 4.05 -12.36
C MET A 82 -0.57 3.73 -11.51
N THR A 83 -0.68 3.88 -10.19
CA THR A 83 0.30 3.32 -9.25
C THR A 83 -0.32 2.10 -8.62
N ILE A 84 0.25 0.93 -8.87
CA ILE A 84 -0.24 -0.37 -8.44
C ILE A 84 0.74 -0.94 -7.43
N VAL A 85 0.25 -1.32 -6.26
CA VAL A 85 1.04 -1.99 -5.22
C VAL A 85 0.60 -3.44 -5.17
N VAL A 86 1.58 -4.34 -5.26
CA VAL A 86 1.37 -5.80 -5.23
C VAL A 86 2.38 -6.46 -4.29
N GLN A 87 2.02 -7.62 -3.75
CA GLN A 87 2.93 -8.49 -3.01
C GLN A 87 3.26 -9.74 -3.81
N GLY A 88 4.51 -10.15 -3.77
CA GLY A 88 4.97 -11.35 -4.45
C GLY A 88 6.48 -11.50 -4.42
N ASP A 89 6.96 -12.45 -5.17
CA ASP A 89 8.37 -12.64 -5.51
C ASP A 89 8.71 -11.98 -6.86
N GLU A 90 9.97 -12.01 -7.23
CA GLU A 90 10.44 -11.44 -8.52
C GLU A 90 9.80 -12.14 -9.73
N TYR A 91 9.50 -13.43 -9.62
CA TYR A 91 8.83 -14.16 -10.69
C TYR A 91 7.38 -13.66 -10.91
N ILE A 92 6.64 -13.45 -9.83
CA ILE A 92 5.27 -12.88 -9.89
C ILE A 92 5.31 -11.48 -10.49
N LEU A 93 6.26 -10.63 -10.07
CA LEU A 93 6.45 -9.29 -10.63
C LEU A 93 6.68 -9.34 -12.15
N GLU A 94 7.63 -10.16 -12.60
CA GLU A 94 7.93 -10.32 -14.02
C GLU A 94 6.71 -10.81 -14.83
N GLN A 95 5.91 -11.72 -14.25
CA GLN A 95 4.68 -12.19 -14.88
C GLN A 95 3.64 -11.08 -14.99
N ILE A 96 3.47 -10.26 -13.94
CA ILE A 96 2.56 -9.12 -13.94
C ILE A 96 2.96 -8.13 -15.04
N GLU A 97 4.23 -7.75 -15.11
CA GLU A 97 4.75 -6.82 -16.13
C GLU A 97 4.53 -7.36 -17.55
N LYS A 98 4.86 -8.63 -17.79
CA LYS A 98 4.64 -9.30 -19.08
C LYS A 98 3.16 -9.36 -19.50
N GLN A 99 2.24 -9.47 -18.55
CA GLN A 99 0.82 -9.50 -18.85
C GLN A 99 0.25 -8.10 -19.06
N LEU A 100 0.69 -7.12 -18.28
CA LEU A 100 0.31 -5.72 -18.47
C LEU A 100 0.78 -5.19 -19.83
N SER A 101 2.00 -5.54 -20.25
CA SER A 101 2.56 -5.14 -21.56
C SER A 101 1.80 -5.68 -22.77
N LYS A 102 0.92 -6.68 -22.59
CA LYS A 102 0.05 -7.21 -23.65
C LYS A 102 -1.22 -6.40 -23.86
N LEU A 103 -1.56 -5.52 -22.92
CA LEU A 103 -2.72 -4.66 -23.05
C LEU A 103 -2.37 -3.50 -23.98
N VAL A 104 -3.18 -3.31 -25.01
CA VAL A 104 -2.96 -2.27 -26.05
C VAL A 104 -2.98 -0.87 -25.43
N GLU A 105 -3.77 -0.68 -24.38
CA GLU A 105 -3.93 0.58 -23.68
C GLU A 105 -2.75 0.93 -22.75
N VAL A 106 -1.83 0.00 -22.50
CA VAL A 106 -0.64 0.23 -21.67
C VAL A 106 0.48 0.83 -22.52
N ILE A 107 0.89 2.04 -22.16
CA ILE A 107 1.92 2.80 -22.87
C ILE A 107 3.31 2.45 -22.32
N SER A 108 3.45 2.48 -20.98
CA SER A 108 4.71 2.11 -20.33
C SER A 108 4.46 1.56 -18.93
N ILE A 109 5.41 0.75 -18.45
CA ILE A 109 5.41 0.16 -17.11
C ILE A 109 6.78 0.41 -16.51
N GLU A 110 6.83 0.88 -15.28
CA GLU A 110 8.05 1.07 -14.53
C GLU A 110 7.94 0.52 -13.12
N HIS A 111 8.97 -0.16 -12.68
CA HIS A 111 9.12 -0.62 -11.30
C HIS A 111 9.70 0.53 -10.45
N CYS A 112 8.96 0.93 -9.43
CA CYS A 112 9.30 2.08 -8.59
C CYS A 112 10.10 1.63 -7.35
N ASN A 113 11.42 1.68 -7.42
CA ASN A 113 12.30 1.48 -6.26
C ASN A 113 12.22 2.67 -5.31
N SER A 114 12.33 2.43 -4.01
CA SER A 114 12.27 3.49 -2.99
C SER A 114 13.38 4.54 -3.10
N GLU A 115 14.52 4.18 -3.68
CA GLU A 115 15.67 5.07 -3.88
C GLU A 115 15.43 6.05 -5.02
N ASP A 116 14.90 5.56 -6.15
CA ASP A 116 14.71 6.33 -7.37
C ASP A 116 13.38 7.11 -7.38
N TYR A 117 12.41 6.71 -6.58
CA TYR A 117 11.06 7.29 -6.58
C TYR A 117 10.72 7.99 -5.27
N CYS A 118 10.00 9.09 -5.39
CA CYS A 118 9.30 9.71 -4.28
C CYS A 118 7.91 9.07 -4.18
N GLN A 119 7.66 8.40 -3.06
CA GLN A 119 6.40 7.71 -2.80
C GLN A 119 5.65 8.42 -1.68
N ARG A 120 4.37 8.69 -1.86
CA ARG A 120 3.51 9.37 -0.88
C ARG A 120 2.10 8.81 -0.90
N GLN A 121 1.48 8.84 0.27
CA GLN A 121 0.05 8.59 0.46
C GLN A 121 -0.51 9.59 1.47
N THR A 122 -1.81 9.78 1.45
CA THR A 122 -2.53 10.68 2.37
C THR A 122 -3.50 9.86 3.22
N ALA A 123 -3.58 10.17 4.51
CA ALA A 123 -4.55 9.59 5.42
C ALA A 123 -5.38 10.68 6.08
N LEU A 124 -6.68 10.45 6.22
CA LEU A 124 -7.60 11.20 7.08
C LEU A 124 -7.96 10.31 8.25
N ILE A 125 -7.70 10.76 9.45
CA ILE A 125 -7.87 10.00 10.69
C ILE A 125 -8.77 10.80 11.63
N LYS A 126 -9.96 10.28 11.92
CA LYS A 126 -10.87 10.86 12.89
C LYS A 126 -10.64 10.20 14.23
N VAL A 127 -10.20 11.00 15.19
CA VAL A 127 -9.80 10.54 16.53
C VAL A 127 -10.72 11.15 17.57
N LYS A 128 -11.08 10.36 18.59
CA LYS A 128 -11.79 10.86 19.77
C LYS A 128 -10.85 11.80 20.53
N ALA A 129 -11.30 13.01 20.79
CA ALA A 129 -10.50 14.07 21.39
C ALA A 129 -11.29 14.83 22.47
N PRO A 130 -11.62 14.21 23.62
CA PRO A 130 -12.16 14.92 24.76
C PRO A 130 -11.15 15.94 25.27
N GLY A 131 -11.60 16.94 26.03
CA GLY A 131 -10.79 18.11 26.41
C GLY A 131 -9.39 17.78 26.95
N GLU A 132 -9.27 16.72 27.76
CA GLU A 132 -8.00 16.33 28.41
C GLU A 132 -6.95 15.77 27.44
N SER A 133 -7.36 15.01 26.43
CA SER A 133 -6.44 14.38 25.47
C SER A 133 -6.10 15.26 24.27
N ARG A 134 -6.85 16.34 24.07
CA ARG A 134 -6.77 17.20 22.87
C ARG A 134 -5.37 17.79 22.67
N ALA A 135 -4.75 18.29 23.75
CA ALA A 135 -3.42 18.89 23.68
C ALA A 135 -2.36 17.87 23.23
N VAL A 136 -2.42 16.65 23.73
CA VAL A 136 -1.48 15.57 23.38
C VAL A 136 -1.65 15.14 21.92
N ILE A 137 -2.90 15.05 21.43
CA ILE A 137 -3.19 14.75 20.03
C ILE A 137 -2.61 15.83 19.12
N ILE A 138 -2.82 17.12 19.46
CA ILE A 138 -2.28 18.25 18.69
C ILE A 138 -0.75 18.21 18.66
N GLU A 139 -0.10 17.96 19.79
CA GLU A 139 1.36 17.84 19.85
C GLU A 139 1.88 16.66 19.00
N THR A 140 1.23 15.52 19.09
CA THR A 140 1.53 14.36 18.22
C THR A 140 1.43 14.72 16.74
N CYS A 141 0.37 15.42 16.34
CA CYS A 141 0.22 15.88 14.96
C CYS A 141 1.35 16.81 14.53
N ASN A 142 1.78 17.73 15.39
CA ASN A 142 2.88 18.65 15.11
C ASN A 142 4.21 17.92 14.92
N ILE A 143 4.53 16.91 15.75
CA ILE A 143 5.73 16.06 15.63
C ILE A 143 5.77 15.38 14.25
N PHE A 144 4.64 14.85 13.81
CA PHE A 144 4.52 14.18 12.50
C PHE A 144 4.30 15.15 11.34
N ARG A 145 4.25 16.47 11.57
CA ARG A 145 3.90 17.47 10.55
C ARG A 145 2.59 17.07 9.84
N ALA A 146 1.62 16.64 10.62
CA ALA A 146 0.25 16.38 10.20
C ALA A 146 -0.61 17.63 10.44
N HIS A 147 -1.67 17.78 9.68
CA HIS A 147 -2.56 18.92 9.75
C HIS A 147 -3.88 18.53 10.44
N ILE A 148 -4.40 19.42 11.27
CA ILE A 148 -5.74 19.27 11.80
C ILE A 148 -6.68 20.00 10.84
N VAL A 149 -7.59 19.26 10.21
CA VAL A 149 -8.51 19.79 9.19
C VAL A 149 -9.93 19.99 9.70
N ASP A 150 -10.27 19.36 10.83
CA ASP A 150 -11.54 19.58 11.51
C ASP A 150 -11.37 19.44 13.03
N VAL A 151 -12.08 20.28 13.79
CA VAL A 151 -12.09 20.27 15.25
C VAL A 151 -13.52 20.32 15.76
N GLY A 152 -14.03 19.17 16.18
CA GLY A 152 -15.32 19.02 16.84
C GLY A 152 -15.20 19.08 18.38
N ILE A 153 -16.34 19.00 19.07
CA ILE A 153 -16.36 18.99 20.54
C ILE A 153 -15.69 17.74 21.11
N GLU A 154 -15.93 16.58 20.52
CA GLU A 154 -15.46 15.28 21.01
C GLU A 154 -14.48 14.58 20.08
N SER A 155 -14.20 15.15 18.90
CA SER A 155 -13.34 14.55 17.89
C SER A 155 -12.52 15.58 17.13
N ILE A 156 -11.41 15.11 16.54
CA ILE A 156 -10.54 15.87 15.65
C ILE A 156 -10.32 15.02 14.40
N ILE A 157 -10.28 15.65 13.22
CA ILE A 157 -9.84 14.99 11.98
C ILE A 157 -8.42 15.46 11.67
N VAL A 158 -7.51 14.51 11.58
CA VAL A 158 -6.10 14.69 11.26
C VAL A 158 -5.84 14.26 9.82
N GLU A 159 -5.24 15.16 9.03
CA GLU A 159 -4.70 14.87 7.71
C GLU A 159 -3.20 14.64 7.82
N ALA A 160 -2.71 13.51 7.31
CA ALA A 160 -1.29 13.21 7.25
C ALA A 160 -0.88 12.79 5.85
N THR A 161 0.19 13.38 5.32
CA THR A 161 0.80 12.98 4.06
C THR A 161 2.24 12.56 4.30
N GLY A 162 2.64 11.42 3.72
CA GLY A 162 4.01 10.92 3.90
C GLY A 162 4.26 9.54 3.30
N SER A 163 5.36 8.93 3.76
CA SER A 163 5.62 7.51 3.51
C SER A 163 4.65 6.64 4.30
N GLU A 164 4.49 5.41 3.89
CA GLU A 164 3.67 4.42 4.59
C GLU A 164 4.08 4.29 6.06
N THR A 165 5.37 4.13 6.32
CA THR A 165 5.92 4.03 7.67
C THR A 165 5.61 5.23 8.56
N LYS A 166 5.61 6.45 7.99
CA LYS A 166 5.23 7.67 8.73
C LYS A 166 3.76 7.63 9.13
N ILE A 167 2.88 7.26 8.20
CA ILE A 167 1.43 7.23 8.43
C ILE A 167 1.08 6.14 9.44
N ASP A 168 1.63 4.94 9.30
CA ASP A 168 1.38 3.84 10.22
C ASP A 168 1.91 4.14 11.63
N SER A 169 3.04 4.83 11.75
CA SER A 169 3.55 5.29 13.06
C SER A 169 2.62 6.31 13.71
N LEU A 170 2.07 7.25 12.94
CA LEU A 170 1.09 8.20 13.44
C LEU A 170 -0.20 7.49 13.88
N ILE A 171 -0.71 6.55 13.10
CA ILE A 171 -1.90 5.76 13.44
C ILE A 171 -1.70 5.05 14.78
N ARG A 172 -0.58 4.33 14.98
CA ARG A 172 -0.26 3.63 16.23
C ARG A 172 -0.25 4.56 17.45
N LEU A 173 0.24 5.80 17.30
CA LEU A 173 0.24 6.78 18.39
C LEU A 173 -1.14 7.37 18.66
N LEU A 174 -2.04 7.38 17.69
CA LEU A 174 -3.41 7.86 17.83
C LEU A 174 -4.39 6.77 18.30
N GLU A 175 -4.07 5.50 18.12
CA GLU A 175 -4.91 4.35 18.54
C GLU A 175 -5.35 4.42 20.01
N PRO A 176 -4.48 4.76 21.00
CA PRO A 176 -4.87 4.80 22.40
C PRO A 176 -5.98 5.83 22.71
N PHE A 177 -6.12 6.87 21.88
CA PHE A 177 -7.18 7.88 22.06
C PHE A 177 -8.53 7.43 21.49
N GLY A 178 -8.54 6.38 20.67
CA GLY A 178 -9.71 5.83 20.00
C GLY A 178 -9.92 6.44 18.62
N ILE A 179 -9.53 5.69 17.59
CA ILE A 179 -9.79 6.03 16.18
C ILE A 179 -11.25 5.72 15.91
N LEU A 180 -12.02 6.74 15.52
CA LEU A 180 -13.44 6.63 15.20
C LEU A 180 -13.66 6.23 13.75
N GLU A 181 -12.84 6.77 12.86
CA GLU A 181 -12.91 6.54 11.42
C GLU A 181 -11.54 6.80 10.78
N PHE A 182 -11.25 6.11 9.71
CA PHE A 182 -9.97 6.23 9.03
C PHE A 182 -10.15 5.99 7.53
N ALA A 183 -9.55 6.85 6.73
CA ALA A 183 -9.47 6.73 5.27
C ALA A 183 -8.03 6.98 4.82
N LYS A 184 -7.49 6.07 4.01
CA LYS A 184 -6.13 6.16 3.47
C LYS A 184 -6.18 6.08 1.94
N SER A 185 -5.53 7.00 1.24
CA SER A 185 -5.38 6.92 -0.21
C SER A 185 -4.46 5.76 -0.59
N GLY A 186 -4.52 5.33 -1.83
CA GLY A 186 -3.46 4.51 -2.39
C GLY A 186 -2.14 5.29 -2.50
N LEU A 187 -1.06 4.54 -2.74
CA LEU A 187 0.27 5.09 -2.95
C LEU A 187 0.34 5.85 -4.28
N THR A 188 0.97 7.01 -4.26
CA THR A 188 1.37 7.76 -5.47
C THR A 188 2.88 7.79 -5.54
N ALA A 189 3.45 7.41 -6.68
CA ALA A 189 4.89 7.36 -6.91
C ALA A 189 5.31 8.24 -8.08
N MET A 190 6.44 8.94 -7.95
CA MET A 190 7.01 9.79 -8.99
C MET A 190 8.53 9.65 -8.99
N LEU A 191 9.12 9.51 -10.20
CA LEU A 191 10.55 9.39 -10.40
C LEU A 191 11.27 10.67 -9.94
N ARG A 192 12.40 10.51 -9.27
CA ARG A 192 13.24 11.62 -8.81
C ARG A 192 14.11 12.17 -9.95
N GLY A 193 14.50 13.43 -9.82
CA GLY A 193 15.43 14.07 -10.77
C GLY A 193 14.78 14.53 -12.06
N LYS A 194 15.58 14.59 -13.15
CA LYS A 194 15.15 15.13 -14.45
C LYS A 194 14.50 14.09 -15.39
N LYS A 195 14.61 12.79 -15.07
CA LYS A 195 13.97 11.76 -15.86
C LYS A 195 12.45 11.84 -15.65
N VAL A 196 11.70 11.68 -16.72
CA VAL A 196 10.24 11.57 -16.69
C VAL A 196 9.86 10.18 -17.15
N THR A 197 8.84 9.63 -16.53
CA THR A 197 8.20 8.40 -16.97
C THR A 197 7.41 8.73 -18.24
N GLN A 198 7.90 8.30 -19.39
CA GLN A 198 7.26 8.49 -20.70
C GLN A 198 6.41 7.28 -21.06
#